data_a4956766be374777cb413aeb63b2d663
#
_entry.id   a4956766be374777cb413aeb63b2d663
#
_cell.length_a   1.000
_cell.length_b   1.000
_cell.length_c   1.000
_cell.angle_alpha   90.00
_cell.angle_beta   90.00
_cell.angle_gamma   90.00
#
_symmetry.space_group_name_H-M   'P 1'
#
loop_
_entity.id
_entity.type
_entity.pdbx_description
1 polymer ?
#
loop_
_entity_poly.entity_id
_entity_poly.type
_entity_poly.pdbx_seq_one_letter_code
_entity_poly.pdbx_strand_id
1 'polypeptide(L)'
;MTAVKLVHFSDLLCIWGYVGEANLFRATDAFGDRLHPEVHFCSVFPDPATKLTKAWANRGGFQGYADHVQEVAARFDGIAVHPDTWARVQPRSSASPQLLIKAIQLQEAASP
;
A
#
# COMPACT_ATOMS: atom_id res chain seq x y z
N MET A 1 4.15 28.65 -12.99
CA MET A 1 5.04 27.58 -12.55
C MET A 1 4.47 26.23 -12.98
N THR A 2 5.29 25.42 -13.62
CA THR A 2 4.89 24.08 -14.03
C THR A 2 4.76 23.19 -12.80
N ALA A 3 3.66 22.43 -12.70
CA ALA A 3 3.48 21.49 -11.62
C ALA A 3 4.45 20.31 -11.74
N VAL A 4 4.89 19.80 -10.60
CA VAL A 4 5.73 18.60 -10.53
C VAL A 4 4.84 17.37 -10.55
N LYS A 5 5.12 16.44 -11.45
CA LYS A 5 4.46 15.16 -11.50
C LYS A 5 5.18 14.20 -10.55
N LEU A 6 4.43 13.64 -9.61
CA LEU A 6 4.92 12.65 -8.66
C LEU A 6 4.23 11.32 -8.90
N VAL A 7 4.99 10.32 -9.30
CA VAL A 7 4.45 8.98 -9.58
C VAL A 7 4.79 8.06 -8.41
N HIS A 8 3.77 7.54 -7.75
CA HIS A 8 3.90 6.63 -6.60
C HIS A 8 3.51 5.21 -7.00
N PHE A 9 4.47 4.31 -6.94
CA PHE A 9 4.26 2.88 -7.17
C PHE A 9 4.19 2.16 -5.84
N SER A 10 3.13 1.42 -5.60
CA SER A 10 2.95 0.73 -4.33
C SER A 10 2.08 -0.51 -4.48
N ASP A 11 2.06 -1.33 -3.45
CA ASP A 11 1.17 -2.48 -3.31
C ASP A 11 0.21 -2.23 -2.16
N LEU A 12 -1.08 -2.49 -2.35
CA LEU A 12 -2.12 -2.24 -1.37
C LEU A 12 -1.92 -2.97 -0.04
N LEU A 13 -1.21 -4.10 -0.07
CA LEU A 13 -0.94 -4.89 1.12
C LEU A 13 0.39 -4.52 1.79
N CYS A 14 1.16 -3.61 1.20
CA CYS A 14 2.45 -3.20 1.74
C CYS A 14 2.29 -2.08 2.78
N ILE A 15 2.74 -2.32 4.01
CA ILE A 15 2.69 -1.30 5.07
C ILE A 15 3.48 -0.05 4.69
N TRP A 16 4.62 -0.20 4.01
CA TRP A 16 5.40 0.94 3.55
C TRP A 16 4.72 1.71 2.41
N GLY A 17 3.94 1.02 1.58
CA GLY A 17 3.09 1.66 0.59
C GLY A 17 2.02 2.53 1.23
N TYR A 18 1.41 2.06 2.31
CA TYR A 18 0.44 2.81 3.10
C TYR A 18 1.07 4.06 3.71
N VAL A 19 2.22 3.93 4.34
CA VAL A 19 2.97 5.07 4.91
C VAL A 19 3.32 6.07 3.81
N GLY A 20 3.81 5.59 2.66
CA GLY A 20 4.16 6.43 1.52
C GLY A 20 2.95 7.19 0.96
N GLU A 21 1.79 6.54 0.87
CA GLU A 21 0.55 7.17 0.42
C GLU A 21 0.08 8.27 1.38
N ALA A 22 0.17 8.03 2.68
CA ALA A 22 -0.16 9.05 3.68
C ALA A 22 0.76 10.28 3.53
N ASN A 23 2.04 10.08 3.28
CA ASN A 23 2.99 11.16 3.02
C ASN A 23 2.69 11.88 1.70
N LEU A 24 2.25 11.15 0.67
CA LEU A 24 1.83 11.74 -0.61
C LEU A 24 0.64 12.68 -0.41
N PHE A 25 -0.34 12.29 0.39
CA PHE A 25 -1.50 13.13 0.70
C PHE A 25 -1.08 14.40 1.46
N ARG A 26 -0.17 14.29 2.42
CA ARG A 26 0.37 15.47 3.12
C ARG A 26 1.08 16.41 2.17
N ALA A 27 1.87 15.88 1.25
CA ALA A 27 2.56 16.69 0.23
C ALA A 27 1.56 17.38 -0.70
N THR A 28 0.51 16.67 -1.11
CA THR A 28 -0.56 17.23 -1.95
C THR A 28 -1.28 18.36 -1.24
N ASP A 29 -1.59 18.20 0.05
CA ASP A 29 -2.22 19.26 0.85
C ASP A 29 -1.31 20.48 0.98
N ALA A 30 0.01 20.26 1.17
CA ALA A 30 0.97 21.34 1.36
C ALA A 30 1.26 22.13 0.07
N PHE A 31 1.32 21.44 -1.07
CA PHE A 31 1.76 22.03 -2.33
C PHE A 31 0.62 22.33 -3.33
N GLY A 32 -0.56 21.76 -3.09
CA GLY A 32 -1.74 22.02 -3.91
C GLY A 32 -1.49 21.77 -5.40
N ASP A 33 -1.85 22.72 -6.23
CA ASP A 33 -1.74 22.64 -7.69
C ASP A 33 -0.31 22.55 -8.22
N ARG A 34 0.68 22.72 -7.37
CA ARG A 34 2.09 22.59 -7.75
C ARG A 34 2.55 21.13 -7.79
N LEU A 35 1.71 20.21 -7.34
CA LEU A 35 2.01 18.78 -7.31
C LEU A 35 0.88 17.99 -7.96
N HIS A 36 1.22 17.18 -8.97
CA HIS A 36 0.30 16.24 -9.62
C HIS A 36 0.65 14.82 -9.22
N PRO A 37 -0.07 14.23 -8.24
CA PRO A 37 0.17 12.85 -7.86
C PRO A 37 -0.47 11.87 -8.84
N GLU A 38 0.25 10.81 -9.16
CA GLU A 38 -0.27 9.63 -9.83
C GLU A 38 0.07 8.41 -8.99
N VAL A 39 -0.92 7.54 -8.76
CA VAL A 39 -0.73 6.30 -8.02
C VAL A 39 -0.87 5.13 -8.99
N HIS A 40 0.14 4.27 -9.00
CA HIS A 40 0.16 3.02 -9.74
C HIS A 40 0.51 1.87 -8.81
N PHE A 41 0.27 0.66 -9.26
CA PHE A 41 0.50 -0.52 -8.44
C PHE A 41 1.67 -1.36 -8.96
N CYS A 42 2.36 -1.99 -8.01
CA CYS A 42 3.37 -3.01 -8.27
C CYS A 42 3.07 -4.25 -7.43
N SER A 43 3.54 -5.40 -7.87
CA SER A 43 3.21 -6.68 -7.24
C SER A 43 4.25 -7.05 -6.18
N VAL A 44 4.07 -6.55 -4.97
CA VAL A 44 4.87 -6.96 -3.80
C VAL A 44 4.26 -8.19 -3.14
N PHE A 45 2.93 -8.25 -3.12
CA PHE A 45 2.17 -9.35 -2.50
C PHE A 45 1.21 -10.03 -3.49
N PRO A 46 1.71 -10.55 -4.63
CA PRO A 46 0.86 -11.32 -5.53
C PRO A 46 0.44 -12.66 -4.91
N ASP A 47 1.30 -13.23 -4.05
CA ASP A 47 1.07 -14.48 -3.32
C ASP A 47 1.70 -14.37 -1.92
N PRO A 48 1.01 -13.73 -0.96
CA PRO A 48 1.52 -13.57 0.40
C PRO A 48 1.82 -14.89 1.10
N ALA A 49 1.01 -15.92 0.89
CA ALA A 49 1.19 -17.21 1.55
C ALA A 49 2.58 -17.79 1.25
N THR A 50 2.96 -17.85 -0.01
CA THR A 50 4.29 -18.34 -0.40
C THR A 50 5.40 -17.43 0.13
N LYS A 51 5.22 -16.12 -0.01
CA LYS A 51 6.21 -15.14 0.44
C LYS A 51 6.47 -15.24 1.94
N LEU A 52 5.42 -15.29 2.74
CA LEU A 52 5.54 -15.27 4.21
C LEU A 52 5.95 -16.62 4.79
N THR A 53 5.55 -17.72 4.18
CA THR A 53 5.97 -19.04 4.64
C THR A 53 7.42 -19.36 4.27
N LYS A 54 7.98 -18.74 3.24
CA LYS A 54 9.38 -18.92 2.83
C LYS A 54 10.28 -17.85 3.43
N ALA A 55 10.06 -16.58 3.07
CA ALA A 55 10.95 -15.49 3.47
C ALA A 55 10.88 -15.19 4.96
N TRP A 56 9.75 -15.48 5.60
CA TRP A 56 9.52 -15.24 7.02
C TRP A 56 9.52 -16.52 7.87
N ALA A 57 9.93 -17.65 7.30
CA ALA A 57 9.95 -18.94 8.01
C ALA A 57 10.71 -18.86 9.34
N ASN A 58 11.87 -18.20 9.35
CA ASN A 58 12.72 -18.04 10.53
C ASN A 58 12.37 -16.81 11.37
N ARG A 59 11.29 -16.11 11.02
CA ARG A 59 10.84 -14.88 11.68
C ARG A 59 9.39 -14.96 12.15
N GLY A 60 8.85 -16.17 12.29
CA GLY A 60 7.50 -16.42 12.80
C GLY A 60 6.40 -16.48 11.74
N GLY A 61 6.72 -16.55 10.45
CA GLY A 61 5.73 -16.69 9.39
C GLY A 61 4.70 -15.56 9.38
N PHE A 62 3.42 -15.90 9.23
CA PHE A 62 2.33 -14.93 9.23
C PHE A 62 2.21 -14.13 10.53
N GLN A 63 2.36 -14.80 11.68
CA GLN A 63 2.29 -14.10 12.96
C GLN A 63 3.46 -13.13 13.14
N GLY A 64 4.67 -13.56 12.78
CA GLY A 64 5.84 -12.69 12.84
C GLY A 64 5.70 -11.48 11.92
N TYR A 65 5.12 -11.68 10.75
CA TYR A 65 4.84 -10.59 9.82
C TYR A 65 3.73 -9.65 10.36
N ALA A 66 2.68 -10.20 10.95
CA ALA A 66 1.64 -9.43 11.61
C ALA A 66 2.21 -8.51 12.70
N ASP A 67 3.09 -9.04 13.54
CA ASP A 67 3.76 -8.28 14.59
C ASP A 67 4.65 -7.18 14.01
N HIS A 68 5.37 -7.47 12.94
CA HIS A 68 6.18 -6.50 12.22
C HIS A 68 5.35 -5.34 11.66
N VAL A 69 4.22 -5.64 11.05
CA VAL A 69 3.30 -4.62 10.52
C VAL A 69 2.78 -3.70 11.63
N GLN A 70 2.41 -4.26 12.78
CA GLN A 70 1.97 -3.48 13.93
C GLN A 70 3.11 -2.59 14.47
N GLU A 71 4.31 -3.10 14.51
CA GLU A 71 5.49 -2.36 14.95
C GLU A 71 5.80 -1.18 14.03
N VAL A 72 5.74 -1.40 12.72
CA VAL A 72 5.93 -0.31 11.74
C VAL A 72 4.81 0.72 11.85
N ALA A 73 3.55 0.28 11.90
CA ALA A 73 2.40 1.19 12.01
C ALA A 73 2.49 2.08 13.25
N ALA A 74 2.97 1.55 14.36
CA ALA A 74 3.12 2.28 15.61
C ALA A 74 4.14 3.43 15.55
N ARG A 75 5.02 3.44 14.55
CA ARG A 75 6.02 4.51 14.36
C ARG A 75 5.46 5.77 13.71
N PHE A 76 4.25 5.68 13.14
CA PHE A 76 3.69 6.77 12.33
C PHE A 76 2.29 7.14 12.82
N ASP A 77 2.05 8.43 12.98
CA ASP A 77 0.74 8.94 13.35
C ASP A 77 -0.25 8.71 12.20
N GLY A 78 -1.46 8.28 12.54
CA GLY A 78 -2.54 8.07 11.57
C GLY A 78 -2.43 6.80 10.75
N ILE A 79 -1.41 5.96 10.98
CA ILE A 79 -1.26 4.66 10.32
C ILE A 79 -1.78 3.58 11.26
N ALA A 80 -2.84 2.89 10.84
CA ALA A 80 -3.44 1.82 11.63
C ALA A 80 -3.78 0.63 10.73
N VAL A 81 -3.36 -0.55 11.17
CA VAL A 81 -3.69 -1.82 10.51
C VAL A 81 -4.32 -2.72 11.55
N HIS A 82 -5.45 -3.33 11.20
CA HIS A 82 -6.12 -4.26 12.11
C HIS A 82 -5.17 -5.42 12.43
N PRO A 83 -5.01 -5.79 13.71
CA PRO A 83 -4.06 -6.84 14.11
C PRO A 83 -4.35 -8.20 13.50
N ASP A 84 -5.60 -8.49 13.16
CA ASP A 84 -5.99 -9.75 12.54
C ASP A 84 -5.72 -9.83 11.04
N THR A 85 -5.37 -8.72 10.39
CA THR A 85 -5.19 -8.70 8.93
C THR A 85 -4.23 -9.79 8.45
N TRP A 86 -3.06 -9.87 9.04
CA TRP A 86 -2.05 -10.87 8.65
C TRP A 86 -2.07 -12.13 9.53
N ALA A 87 -2.46 -12.00 10.80
CA ALA A 87 -2.49 -13.13 11.72
C ALA A 87 -3.64 -14.10 11.40
N ARG A 88 -4.82 -13.60 11.04
CA ARG A 88 -6.04 -14.39 10.89
C ARG A 88 -6.67 -14.31 9.51
N VAL A 89 -6.85 -13.12 8.97
CA VAL A 89 -7.49 -12.93 7.65
C VAL A 89 -6.60 -13.46 6.54
N GLN A 90 -5.31 -13.16 6.60
CA GLN A 90 -4.30 -13.65 5.67
C GLN A 90 -4.69 -13.42 4.21
N PRO A 91 -4.65 -12.16 3.71
CA PRO A 91 -5.03 -11.85 2.35
C PRO A 91 -4.31 -12.74 1.33
N ARG A 92 -5.03 -13.20 0.31
CA ARG A 92 -4.48 -14.15 -0.68
C ARG A 92 -3.65 -13.49 -1.76
N SER A 93 -3.98 -12.25 -2.11
CA SER A 93 -3.28 -11.51 -3.16
C SER A 93 -3.72 -10.06 -3.16
N SER A 94 -2.81 -9.16 -3.53
CA SER A 94 -3.13 -7.77 -3.83
C SER A 94 -3.66 -7.55 -5.25
N ALA A 95 -3.57 -8.55 -6.11
CA ALA A 95 -3.84 -8.41 -7.54
C ALA A 95 -5.28 -7.97 -7.84
N SER A 96 -6.29 -8.67 -7.30
CA SER A 96 -7.70 -8.36 -7.59
C SER A 96 -8.12 -6.96 -7.16
N PRO A 97 -7.86 -6.51 -5.92
CA PRO A 97 -8.21 -5.14 -5.53
C PRO A 97 -7.43 -4.10 -6.33
N GLN A 98 -6.17 -4.35 -6.67
CA GLN A 98 -5.38 -3.42 -7.49
C GLN A 98 -5.94 -3.30 -8.91
N LEU A 99 -6.38 -4.40 -9.51
CA LEU A 99 -7.04 -4.38 -10.81
C LEU A 99 -8.34 -3.59 -10.77
N LEU A 100 -9.13 -3.75 -9.72
CA LEU A 100 -10.38 -2.99 -9.54
C LEU A 100 -10.10 -1.49 -9.46
N ILE A 101 -9.14 -1.08 -8.64
CA ILE A 101 -8.79 0.33 -8.51
C ILE A 101 -8.25 0.89 -9.83
N LYS A 102 -7.43 0.13 -10.54
CA LYS A 102 -6.91 0.56 -11.84
C LYS A 102 -8.05 0.72 -12.86
N ALA A 103 -9.02 -0.17 -12.88
CA ALA A 103 -10.19 -0.05 -13.74
C ALA A 103 -10.98 1.24 -13.45
N ILE A 104 -11.17 1.57 -12.16
CA ILE A 104 -11.83 2.81 -11.74
C ILE A 104 -11.03 4.04 -12.20
N GLN A 105 -9.72 4.03 -12.01
CA GLN A 105 -8.84 5.12 -12.46
C GLN A 105 -8.96 5.37 -13.97
N LEU A 106 -8.97 4.29 -14.76
CA LEU A 106 -9.12 4.38 -16.21
C LEU A 106 -10.49 4.89 -16.62
N GLN A 107 -11.53 4.50 -15.90
CA GLN A 107 -12.89 4.97 -16.14
C GLN A 107 -13.01 6.46 -15.79
N GLU A 108 -12.46 6.92 -14.69
CA GLU A 108 -12.43 8.32 -14.31
C GLU A 108 -11.68 9.17 -15.34
N ALA A 109 -10.55 8.70 -15.82
CA ALA A 109 -9.75 9.40 -16.83
C ALA A 109 -10.49 9.53 -18.19
N ALA A 110 -11.39 8.58 -18.49
CA ALA A 110 -12.20 8.59 -19.72
C ALA A 110 -13.51 9.38 -19.57
N SER A 111 -13.89 9.76 -18.35
CA SER A 111 -15.12 10.51 -18.10
C SER A 111 -14.98 11.98 -18.52
N PRO A 112 -16.01 12.55 -19.15
CA PRO A 112 -15.98 13.98 -19.53
C PRO A 112 -16.01 14.92 -18.33
#